data_5feab0d72daf7eff6df77474eddec89f
#
_entry.id   5feab0d72daf7eff6df77474eddec89f
#
_cell.length_a   1.000
_cell.length_b   1.000
_cell.length_c   1.000
_cell.angle_alpha   90.00
_cell.angle_beta   90.00
_cell.angle_gamma   90.00
#
_symmetry.space_group_name_H-M   'P 1'
#
loop_
_entity.id
_entity.type
_entity.pdbx_description
1 polymer ?
#
loop_
_entity_poly.entity_id
_entity_poly.type
_entity_poly.pdbx_seq_one_letter_code
_entity_poly.pdbx_strand_id
1 'polypeptide(L)'
;MNLNIGHKVKNLRLKKEMTLKELSERSGLSTAYLSQFERGLSPINVDTLVIVAAALDVDLYYFIGPPQSSGKPIVHKHERTVHLIEKDCYVHYALSGIENESAFVPRLVDLYPSNESEQMRPAYPHQGEEFVYVLRGTLELWVDNQQFFLKEGDSAHYVSSLPHKW
;
A
#
# COMPACT_ATOMS: atom_id res chain seq x y z
N MET A 1 -16.63 -5.01 -13.28
CA MET A 1 -15.21 -4.59 -13.23
C MET A 1 -14.36 -5.83 -13.41
N ASN A 2 -13.72 -5.99 -14.56
CA ASN A 2 -12.88 -7.16 -14.80
C ASN A 2 -11.47 -6.83 -14.26
N LEU A 3 -11.24 -7.11 -12.99
CA LEU A 3 -9.92 -7.03 -12.39
C LEU A 3 -9.07 -8.16 -13.01
N ASN A 4 -8.29 -7.84 -14.03
CA ASN A 4 -7.40 -8.81 -14.66
C ASN A 4 -6.17 -9.06 -13.76
N ILE A 5 -6.43 -9.70 -12.61
CA ILE A 5 -5.43 -9.97 -11.57
C ILE A 5 -4.29 -10.83 -12.13
N GLY A 6 -4.59 -11.78 -12.99
CA GLY A 6 -3.58 -12.63 -13.62
C GLY A 6 -2.55 -11.81 -14.42
N HIS A 7 -2.99 -10.80 -15.17
CA HIS A 7 -2.09 -9.88 -15.87
C HIS A 7 -1.25 -9.01 -14.93
N LYS A 8 -1.83 -8.55 -13.81
CA LYS A 8 -1.06 -7.79 -12.80
C LYS A 8 0.05 -8.66 -12.20
N VAL A 9 -0.26 -9.93 -11.86
CA VAL A 9 0.72 -10.90 -11.35
C VAL A 9 1.83 -11.12 -12.36
N LYS A 10 1.49 -11.39 -13.63
CA LYS A 10 2.46 -11.57 -14.72
C LYS A 10 3.38 -10.36 -14.86
N ASN A 11 2.81 -9.16 -14.93
CA ASN A 11 3.58 -7.93 -15.12
C ASN A 11 4.55 -7.69 -13.95
N LEU A 12 4.08 -7.87 -12.70
CA LEU A 12 4.94 -7.73 -11.53
C LEU A 12 6.06 -8.77 -11.51
N ARG A 13 5.74 -10.02 -11.81
CA ARG A 13 6.74 -11.10 -11.90
C ARG A 13 7.83 -10.77 -12.93
N LEU A 14 7.43 -10.35 -14.14
CA LEU A 14 8.38 -9.97 -15.19
C LEU A 14 9.20 -8.74 -14.81
N LYS A 15 8.60 -7.75 -14.15
CA LYS A 15 9.29 -6.57 -13.64
C LYS A 15 10.36 -6.93 -12.59
N LYS A 16 10.10 -7.97 -11.79
CA LYS A 16 11.06 -8.54 -10.84
C LYS A 16 12.02 -9.55 -11.48
N GLU A 17 12.03 -9.64 -12.81
CA GLU A 17 12.85 -10.58 -13.60
C GLU A 17 12.71 -12.06 -13.16
N MET A 18 11.58 -12.37 -12.51
CA MET A 18 11.30 -13.69 -11.96
C MET A 18 10.68 -14.62 -13.01
N THR A 19 11.16 -15.85 -13.09
CA THR A 19 10.58 -16.89 -13.94
C THR A 19 9.33 -17.50 -13.29
N LEU A 20 8.49 -18.18 -14.08
CA LEU A 20 7.36 -18.95 -13.54
C LEU A 20 7.82 -20.06 -12.59
N LYS A 21 9.00 -20.64 -12.82
CA LYS A 21 9.57 -21.66 -11.97
C LYS A 21 9.93 -21.10 -10.59
N GLU A 22 10.60 -19.96 -10.52
CA GLU A 22 10.94 -19.30 -9.28
C GLU A 22 9.70 -18.86 -8.50
N LEU A 23 8.68 -18.34 -9.18
CA LEU A 23 7.41 -18.02 -8.53
C LEU A 23 6.72 -19.28 -8.00
N SER A 24 6.78 -20.39 -8.73
CA SER A 24 6.28 -21.70 -8.31
C SER A 24 6.98 -22.21 -7.04
N GLU A 25 8.31 -22.11 -7.00
CA GLU A 25 9.12 -22.53 -5.85
C GLU A 25 8.82 -21.68 -4.61
N ARG A 26 8.66 -20.37 -4.76
CA ARG A 26 8.34 -19.45 -3.64
C ARG A 26 6.90 -19.58 -3.13
N SER A 27 5.96 -19.82 -4.04
CA SER A 27 4.53 -19.87 -3.69
C SER A 27 4.04 -21.28 -3.35
N GLY A 28 4.79 -22.32 -3.68
CA GLY A 28 4.33 -23.71 -3.57
C GLY A 28 3.24 -24.11 -4.60
N LEU A 29 2.92 -23.23 -5.55
CA LEU A 29 1.93 -23.47 -6.60
C LEU A 29 2.60 -24.05 -7.86
N SER A 30 1.90 -24.91 -8.62
CA SER A 30 2.47 -25.47 -9.85
C SER A 30 2.67 -24.40 -10.93
N THR A 31 3.73 -24.52 -11.73
CA THR A 31 3.99 -23.63 -12.88
C THR A 31 2.85 -23.67 -13.90
N ALA A 32 2.19 -24.82 -14.08
CA ALA A 32 1.04 -24.96 -14.97
C ALA A 32 -0.15 -24.11 -14.49
N TYR A 33 -0.46 -24.18 -13.19
CA TYR A 33 -1.52 -23.36 -12.59
C TYR A 33 -1.19 -21.87 -12.72
N LEU A 34 0.00 -21.44 -12.32
CA LEU A 34 0.44 -20.05 -12.41
C LEU A 34 0.37 -19.51 -13.85
N SER A 35 0.81 -20.31 -14.84
CA SER A 35 0.72 -19.95 -16.25
C SER A 35 -0.72 -19.78 -16.74
N GLN A 36 -1.64 -20.65 -16.33
CA GLN A 36 -3.06 -20.52 -16.68
C GLN A 36 -3.69 -19.31 -16.00
N PHE A 37 -3.37 -19.10 -14.72
CA PHE A 37 -3.86 -17.96 -13.97
C PHE A 37 -3.37 -16.61 -14.58
N GLU A 38 -2.09 -16.48 -14.90
CA GLU A 38 -1.54 -15.28 -15.55
C GLU A 38 -2.21 -14.96 -16.88
N ARG A 39 -2.70 -15.96 -17.58
CA ARG A 39 -3.48 -15.82 -18.84
C ARG A 39 -4.97 -15.59 -18.63
N GLY A 40 -5.45 -15.59 -17.37
CA GLY A 40 -6.86 -15.46 -17.06
C GLY A 40 -7.71 -16.69 -17.36
N LEU A 41 -7.08 -17.85 -17.53
CA LEU A 41 -7.75 -19.13 -17.85
C LEU A 41 -8.09 -19.95 -16.60
N SER A 42 -7.58 -19.55 -15.44
CA SER A 42 -7.84 -20.22 -14.15
C SER A 42 -8.26 -19.16 -13.12
N PRO A 43 -9.29 -19.43 -12.31
CA PRO A 43 -9.64 -18.54 -11.20
C PRO A 43 -8.60 -18.65 -10.08
N ILE A 44 -8.56 -17.64 -9.21
CA ILE A 44 -7.79 -17.64 -7.98
C ILE A 44 -8.70 -17.25 -6.82
N ASN A 45 -8.59 -17.95 -5.70
CA ASN A 45 -9.23 -17.52 -4.46
C ASN A 45 -8.31 -16.54 -3.69
N VAL A 46 -8.86 -15.89 -2.67
CA VAL A 46 -8.15 -14.87 -1.89
C VAL A 46 -6.92 -15.47 -1.19
N ASP A 47 -7.06 -16.65 -0.58
CA ASP A 47 -5.96 -17.31 0.15
C ASP A 47 -4.77 -17.62 -0.78
N THR A 48 -5.06 -18.13 -1.98
CA THR A 48 -4.02 -18.38 -2.98
C THR A 48 -3.39 -17.08 -3.49
N LEU A 49 -4.19 -16.00 -3.62
CA LEU A 49 -3.66 -14.69 -4.04
C LEU A 49 -2.76 -14.07 -2.97
N VAL A 50 -3.06 -14.28 -1.67
CA VAL A 50 -2.18 -13.88 -0.56
C VAL A 50 -0.82 -14.57 -0.67
N ILE A 51 -0.80 -15.89 -0.96
CA ILE A 51 0.44 -16.64 -1.15
C ILE A 51 1.25 -16.10 -2.34
N VAL A 52 0.58 -15.80 -3.45
CA VAL A 52 1.23 -15.21 -4.64
C VAL A 52 1.77 -13.80 -4.34
N ALA A 53 1.02 -12.99 -3.60
CA ALA A 53 1.45 -11.66 -3.20
C ALA A 53 2.72 -11.71 -2.33
N ALA A 54 2.72 -12.59 -1.32
CA ALA A 54 3.89 -12.82 -0.47
C ALA A 54 5.10 -13.33 -1.27
N ALA A 55 4.90 -14.25 -2.22
CA ALA A 55 5.97 -14.75 -3.08
C ALA A 55 6.56 -13.69 -4.00
N LEU A 56 5.78 -12.64 -4.30
CA LEU A 56 6.18 -11.47 -5.09
C LEU A 56 6.58 -10.28 -4.21
N ASP A 57 6.71 -10.44 -2.89
CA ASP A 57 7.09 -9.40 -1.93
C ASP A 57 6.22 -8.14 -2.05
N VAL A 58 4.90 -8.31 -2.14
CA VAL A 58 3.92 -7.22 -2.16
C VAL A 58 2.72 -7.56 -1.27
N ASP A 59 2.00 -6.53 -0.83
CA ASP A 59 0.73 -6.71 -0.13
C ASP A 59 -0.36 -7.20 -1.09
N LEU A 60 -1.33 -7.96 -0.57
CA LEU A 60 -2.51 -8.40 -1.32
C LEU A 60 -3.23 -7.24 -2.01
N TYR A 61 -3.25 -6.08 -1.35
CA TYR A 61 -3.88 -4.87 -1.84
C TYR A 61 -3.33 -4.38 -3.19
N TYR A 62 -2.06 -4.68 -3.50
CA TYR A 62 -1.47 -4.42 -4.81
C TYR A 62 -2.31 -5.00 -5.96
N PHE A 63 -2.91 -6.17 -5.76
CA PHE A 63 -3.69 -6.85 -6.80
C PHE A 63 -5.17 -6.47 -6.79
N ILE A 64 -5.79 -6.37 -5.61
CA ILE A 64 -7.24 -6.19 -5.45
C ILE A 64 -7.64 -4.75 -5.17
N GLY A 65 -6.68 -3.89 -4.83
CA GLY A 65 -6.93 -2.46 -4.61
C GLY A 65 -7.47 -1.75 -5.85
N PRO A 66 -8.04 -0.56 -5.70
CA PRO A 66 -8.46 0.25 -6.84
C PRO A 66 -7.29 0.44 -7.81
N PRO A 67 -7.55 0.76 -9.10
CA PRO A 67 -6.50 0.99 -10.09
C PRO A 67 -5.55 2.07 -9.57
N GLN A 68 -4.33 1.66 -9.24
CA GLN A 68 -3.39 2.48 -8.47
C GLN A 68 -2.65 3.52 -9.30
N SER A 69 -2.99 3.70 -10.57
CA SER A 69 -2.26 4.70 -11.36
C SER A 69 -3.06 5.08 -12.58
N SER A 70 -3.42 6.34 -12.67
CA SER A 70 -3.94 6.91 -13.93
C SER A 70 -2.79 7.17 -14.92
N GLY A 71 -1.54 7.01 -14.53
CA GLY A 71 -0.35 7.42 -15.29
C GLY A 71 -0.24 8.94 -15.48
N LYS A 72 -1.18 9.70 -14.93
CA LYS A 72 -1.21 11.16 -15.06
C LYS A 72 -0.32 11.81 -14.00
N PRO A 73 0.52 12.78 -14.37
CA PRO A 73 1.36 13.51 -13.41
C PRO A 73 0.57 14.50 -12.53
N ILE A 74 -0.68 14.79 -12.88
CA ILE A 74 -1.54 15.75 -12.18
C ILE A 74 -2.78 15.05 -11.67
N VAL A 75 -3.13 15.28 -10.40
CA VAL A 75 -4.36 14.83 -9.77
C VAL A 75 -5.11 16.05 -9.25
N HIS A 76 -6.23 16.40 -9.86
CA HIS A 76 -7.08 17.48 -9.38
C HIS A 76 -7.86 17.08 -8.13
N LYS A 77 -8.22 18.05 -7.28
CA LYS A 77 -8.94 17.79 -6.02
C LYS A 77 -10.19 16.93 -6.21
N HIS A 78 -10.95 17.15 -7.27
CA HIS A 78 -12.18 16.41 -7.57
C HIS A 78 -11.94 15.02 -8.17
N GLU A 79 -10.70 14.72 -8.59
CA GLU A 79 -10.29 13.42 -9.14
C GLU A 79 -9.62 12.52 -8.08
N ARG A 80 -9.42 13.01 -6.88
CA ARG A 80 -8.78 12.24 -5.80
C ARG A 80 -9.61 11.00 -5.50
N THR A 81 -8.96 9.88 -5.48
CA THR A 81 -9.58 8.61 -5.09
C THR A 81 -9.21 8.27 -3.66
N VAL A 82 -10.17 7.71 -2.93
CA VAL A 82 -9.88 7.08 -1.65
C VAL A 82 -9.04 5.84 -1.94
N HIS A 83 -7.85 5.82 -1.37
CA HIS A 83 -6.90 4.72 -1.54
C HIS A 83 -7.10 3.64 -0.48
N LEU A 84 -7.33 4.04 0.76
CA LEU A 84 -7.49 3.17 1.90
C LEU A 84 -8.39 3.86 2.95
N ILE A 85 -9.25 3.08 3.59
CA ILE A 85 -9.91 3.46 4.83
C ILE A 85 -9.44 2.46 5.89
N GLU A 86 -8.82 2.97 6.95
CA GLU A 86 -8.31 2.14 8.00
C GLU A 86 -9.07 2.43 9.30
N LYS A 87 -9.66 1.37 9.89
CA LYS A 87 -10.36 1.38 11.19
C LYS A 87 -11.39 2.51 11.35
N ASP A 88 -12.03 2.91 10.26
CA ASP A 88 -13.04 3.98 10.18
C ASP A 88 -12.55 5.36 10.68
N CYS A 89 -11.28 5.52 11.00
CA CYS A 89 -10.70 6.77 11.49
C CYS A 89 -9.59 7.36 10.61
N TYR A 90 -9.08 6.63 9.62
CA TYR A 90 -8.10 7.13 8.66
C TYR A 90 -8.64 6.99 7.25
N VAL A 91 -8.73 8.09 6.54
CA VAL A 91 -9.09 8.09 5.12
C VAL A 91 -7.90 8.59 4.32
N HIS A 92 -7.29 7.69 3.56
CA HIS A 92 -6.14 7.99 2.72
C HIS A 92 -6.58 8.31 1.29
N TYR A 93 -6.15 9.42 0.75
CA TYR A 93 -6.37 9.84 -0.63
C TYR A 93 -5.06 9.79 -1.41
N ALA A 94 -5.09 9.21 -2.60
CA ALA A 94 -3.97 9.27 -3.52
C ALA A 94 -3.79 10.70 -4.05
N LEU A 95 -2.58 11.24 -3.95
CA LEU A 95 -2.21 12.55 -4.51
C LEU A 95 -1.35 12.43 -5.77
N SER A 96 -1.04 11.20 -6.19
CA SER A 96 -0.29 10.92 -7.41
C SER A 96 -1.01 9.87 -8.25
N GLY A 97 -0.96 10.04 -9.56
CA GLY A 97 -1.36 9.02 -10.52
C GLY A 97 -0.21 8.08 -10.95
N ILE A 98 0.99 8.18 -10.34
CA ILE A 98 2.22 7.47 -10.73
C ILE A 98 2.75 6.63 -9.56
N GLU A 99 1.87 5.93 -8.83
CA GLU A 99 2.25 5.28 -7.57
C GLU A 99 3.16 4.04 -7.75
N ASN A 100 3.01 3.29 -8.84
CA ASN A 100 3.63 1.97 -8.98
C ASN A 100 5.15 1.95 -9.27
N GLU A 101 5.76 3.10 -9.53
CA GLU A 101 7.19 3.20 -9.92
C GLU A 101 7.91 4.34 -9.22
N SER A 102 7.22 5.04 -8.34
CA SER A 102 7.76 6.22 -7.69
C SER A 102 8.47 5.85 -6.39
N ALA A 103 9.67 6.38 -6.21
CA ALA A 103 10.36 6.36 -4.91
C ALA A 103 9.65 7.23 -3.85
N PHE A 104 8.70 8.06 -4.28
CA PHE A 104 7.92 8.96 -3.43
C PHE A 104 6.42 8.77 -3.71
N VAL A 105 5.64 8.45 -2.67
CA VAL A 105 4.19 8.21 -2.75
C VAL A 105 3.46 9.25 -1.89
N PRO A 106 3.01 10.37 -2.48
CA PRO A 106 2.31 11.41 -1.73
C PRO A 106 0.86 10.99 -1.42
N ARG A 107 0.45 11.19 -0.17
CA ARG A 107 -0.91 10.90 0.30
C ARG A 107 -1.44 12.08 1.10
N LEU A 108 -2.74 12.35 0.97
CA LEU A 108 -3.48 13.15 1.94
C LEU A 108 -4.21 12.19 2.87
N VAL A 109 -4.13 12.46 4.17
CA VAL A 109 -4.80 11.62 5.17
C VAL A 109 -5.71 12.49 6.02
N ASP A 110 -6.99 12.16 6.04
CA ASP A 110 -7.94 12.71 7.00
C ASP A 110 -8.02 11.78 8.21
N LEU A 111 -7.77 12.33 9.38
CA LEU A 111 -7.79 11.64 10.66
C LEU A 111 -9.04 12.04 11.44
N TYR A 112 -9.82 11.07 11.82
CA TYR A 112 -11.03 11.27 12.63
C TYR A 112 -10.80 10.72 14.04
N PRO A 113 -11.31 11.40 15.10
CA PRO A 113 -11.23 10.88 16.45
C PRO A 113 -11.85 9.49 16.54
N SER A 114 -11.15 8.55 17.13
CA SER A 114 -11.67 7.21 17.42
C SER A 114 -12.17 7.13 18.85
N ASN A 115 -13.32 6.46 19.06
CA ASN A 115 -13.86 6.17 20.41
C ASN A 115 -13.23 4.90 21.01
N GLU A 116 -12.43 4.16 20.27
CA GLU A 116 -11.73 3.01 20.80
C GLU A 116 -10.51 3.47 21.60
N SER A 117 -10.34 2.88 22.79
CA SER A 117 -9.17 3.13 23.62
C SER A 117 -7.90 2.92 22.80
N GLU A 118 -7.08 3.95 22.71
CA GLU A 118 -5.86 4.10 21.91
C GLU A 118 -4.75 3.07 22.25
N GLN A 119 -5.06 2.09 23.06
CA GLN A 119 -4.13 1.07 23.46
C GLN A 119 -3.92 0.07 22.31
N MET A 120 -2.74 0.13 21.74
CA MET A 120 -2.17 -0.86 20.85
C MET A 120 -2.45 -0.70 19.36
N ARG A 121 -2.04 0.42 18.78
CA ARG A 121 -1.62 0.35 17.38
C ARG A 121 -0.21 -0.19 17.36
N PRO A 122 0.03 -1.36 16.77
CA PRO A 122 1.39 -1.79 16.57
C PRO A 122 2.07 -0.77 15.67
N ALA A 123 3.25 -0.32 16.06
CA ALA A 123 4.12 0.42 15.17
C ALA A 123 4.50 -0.51 14.01
N TYR A 124 4.36 -0.05 12.76
CA TYR A 124 4.71 -0.82 11.57
C TYR A 124 5.98 -0.26 10.94
N PRO A 125 7.17 -0.72 11.36
CA PRO A 125 8.39 -0.32 10.70
C PRO A 125 8.40 -0.89 9.27
N HIS A 126 8.79 -0.05 8.31
CA HIS A 126 8.96 -0.43 6.91
C HIS A 126 10.20 0.24 6.31
N GLN A 127 10.60 -0.14 5.12
CA GLN A 127 11.71 0.50 4.44
C GLN A 127 11.30 1.86 3.87
N GLY A 128 12.25 2.80 3.86
CA GLY A 128 12.08 4.13 3.30
C GLY A 128 12.05 5.22 4.37
N GLU A 129 11.49 6.35 4.00
CA GLU A 129 11.36 7.53 4.83
C GLU A 129 9.93 8.06 4.75
N GLU A 130 9.45 8.65 5.83
CA GLU A 130 8.18 9.34 5.86
C GLU A 130 8.39 10.83 6.10
N PHE A 131 7.67 11.64 5.32
CA PHE A 131 7.52 13.06 5.55
C PHE A 131 6.07 13.38 5.85
N VAL A 132 5.82 13.99 6.99
CA VAL A 132 4.51 14.43 7.46
C VAL A 132 4.47 15.95 7.52
N TYR A 133 3.39 16.54 7.01
CA TYR A 133 3.10 17.95 7.16
C TYR A 133 1.65 18.13 7.60
N VAL A 134 1.41 18.81 8.70
CA VAL A 134 0.07 19.01 9.26
C VAL A 134 -0.61 20.16 8.55
N LEU A 135 -1.62 19.84 7.75
CA LEU A 135 -2.41 20.84 7.01
C LEU A 135 -3.46 21.52 7.88
N ARG A 136 -3.98 20.81 8.89
CA ARG A 136 -5.02 21.31 9.79
C ARG A 136 -5.12 20.44 11.03
N GLY A 137 -5.35 21.07 12.19
CA GLY A 137 -5.55 20.38 13.45
C GLY A 137 -4.25 20.10 14.21
N THR A 138 -4.28 19.06 15.03
CA THR A 138 -3.12 18.59 15.81
C THR A 138 -2.95 17.10 15.62
N LEU A 139 -1.74 16.69 15.28
CA LEU A 139 -1.35 15.30 15.12
C LEU A 139 -0.51 14.87 16.30
N GLU A 140 -0.89 13.75 16.92
CA GLU A 140 -0.04 13.03 17.85
C GLU A 140 0.80 12.03 17.06
N LEU A 141 2.12 12.20 17.09
CA LEU A 141 3.10 11.36 16.39
C LEU A 141 4.02 10.69 17.41
N TRP A 142 4.18 9.39 17.28
CA TRP A 142 5.16 8.61 18.02
C TRP A 142 6.25 8.13 17.06
N VAL A 143 7.50 8.39 17.38
CA VAL A 143 8.67 7.87 16.66
C VAL A 143 9.68 7.38 17.69
N ASP A 144 10.13 6.15 17.56
CA ASP A 144 11.13 5.52 18.45
C ASP A 144 10.77 5.68 19.94
N ASN A 145 9.50 5.41 20.29
CA ASN A 145 8.93 5.54 21.64
C ASN A 145 8.88 6.99 22.20
N GLN A 146 9.17 8.00 21.39
CA GLN A 146 9.03 9.41 21.77
C GLN A 146 7.72 9.96 21.21
N GLN A 147 7.00 10.72 22.01
CA GLN A 147 5.73 11.35 21.66
C GLN A 147 5.95 12.81 21.26
N PHE A 148 5.33 13.19 20.15
CA PHE A 148 5.35 14.55 19.62
C PHE A 148 3.93 15.02 19.30
N PHE A 149 3.64 16.29 19.52
CA PHE A 149 2.40 16.94 19.10
C PHE A 149 2.71 17.97 18.02
N LEU A 150 2.31 17.69 16.81
CA LEU A 150 2.49 18.58 15.66
C LEU A 150 1.20 19.35 15.43
N LYS A 151 1.31 20.67 15.29
CA LYS A 151 0.21 21.59 14.98
C LYS A 151 0.19 21.92 13.49
N GLU A 152 -0.86 22.60 13.07
CA GLU A 152 -0.96 23.15 11.71
C GLU A 152 0.31 23.94 11.34
N GLY A 153 0.91 23.57 10.18
CA GLY A 153 2.17 24.12 9.70
C GLY A 153 3.42 23.37 10.16
N ASP A 154 3.32 22.50 11.17
CA ASP A 154 4.46 21.70 11.62
C ASP A 154 4.72 20.54 10.66
N SER A 155 5.96 20.07 10.65
CA SER A 155 6.37 18.92 9.85
C SER A 155 7.27 17.97 10.63
N ALA A 156 7.28 16.72 10.21
CA ALA A 156 8.21 15.70 10.68
C ALA A 156 8.78 14.94 9.48
N HIS A 157 10.05 14.53 9.59
CA HIS A 157 10.72 13.67 8.63
C HIS A 157 11.53 12.63 9.41
N TYR A 158 11.32 11.37 9.14
CA TYR A 158 11.96 10.27 9.85
C TYR A 158 12.14 9.04 8.96
N VAL A 159 13.10 8.21 9.34
CA VAL A 159 13.33 6.91 8.70
C VAL A 159 12.26 5.94 9.17
N SER A 160 11.52 5.35 8.23
CA SER A 160 10.35 4.50 8.52
C SER A 160 10.71 3.13 9.11
N SER A 161 12.02 2.80 9.18
CA SER A 161 12.50 1.61 9.92
C SER A 161 12.41 1.78 11.44
N LEU A 162 12.30 3.01 11.95
CA LEU A 162 12.00 3.26 13.35
C LEU A 162 10.53 2.91 13.64
N PRO A 163 10.22 2.32 14.81
CA PRO A 163 8.84 2.13 15.23
C PRO A 163 8.12 3.48 15.28
N HIS A 164 7.04 3.61 14.53
CA HIS A 164 6.29 4.86 14.47
C HIS A 164 4.78 4.62 14.39
N LYS A 165 4.01 5.58 14.87
CA LYS A 165 2.53 5.61 14.77
C LYS A 165 2.01 7.04 14.91
N TRP A 166 0.90 7.29 14.35
CA TRP A 166 0.15 8.55 14.41
C TRP A 166 -1.36 8.32 14.32
#